data_f786e53a9b1ac8410402589113375067
#
_entry.id   f786e53a9b1ac8410402589113375067
#
_cell.length_a   1.000
_cell.length_b   1.000
_cell.length_c   1.000
_cell.angle_alpha   90.00
_cell.angle_beta   90.00
_cell.angle_gamma   90.00
#
_symmetry.space_group_name_H-M   'P 1'
#
loop_
_entity.id
_entity.type
_entity.pdbx_description
1 polymer ?
#
loop_
_entity_poly.entity_id
_entity_poly.type
_entity_poly.pdbx_seq_one_letter_code
_entity_poly.pdbx_strand_id
1 'polypeptide(L)'
;MPASHDVCIRGAGIVGRSLALLLARERLRVALVAPPPADAPRPADVRAYALSPAARTLLESLRCWPDERAATPVLDMQVFGDQGSQVRFSAAEQGVPALNWIVDVPALEQRLAEAVRYQSGIELLDAPVAAPLTVVCEGRASRTRAELGVDWQVTPYPQQAIATRLECELPHAQVARQWFTPEGEILAFLPLDGAQGRQVAVVWSVRSERLAELQALDDGAFAARLHDISGG
;
A
#
# COMPACT_ATOMS: atom_id res chain seq x y z
N MET A 1 13.44 36.69 -11.45
CA MET A 1 12.62 36.03 -12.46
C MET A 1 11.46 35.34 -11.77
N PRO A 2 10.23 35.33 -12.30
CA PRO A 2 9.17 34.53 -11.71
C PRO A 2 9.59 33.04 -11.65
N ALA A 3 9.25 32.34 -10.58
CA ALA A 3 9.53 30.93 -10.44
C ALA A 3 8.92 30.15 -11.62
N SER A 4 9.69 29.21 -12.20
CA SER A 4 9.22 28.42 -13.34
C SER A 4 8.08 27.46 -12.93
N HIS A 5 7.96 27.14 -11.63
CA HIS A 5 6.97 26.28 -11.02
C HIS A 5 6.24 26.97 -9.89
N ASP A 6 4.98 26.60 -9.69
CA ASP A 6 4.15 27.10 -8.60
C ASP A 6 4.32 26.26 -7.34
N VAL A 7 4.57 24.94 -7.53
CA VAL A 7 4.76 23.97 -6.45
C VAL A 7 5.92 23.03 -6.76
N CYS A 8 6.77 22.78 -5.76
CA CYS A 8 7.79 21.71 -5.80
C CYS A 8 7.38 20.59 -4.85
N ILE A 9 7.12 19.39 -5.37
CA ILE A 9 6.78 18.18 -4.59
C ILE A 9 8.03 17.32 -4.49
N ARG A 10 8.52 17.10 -3.29
CA ARG A 10 9.66 16.21 -3.00
C ARG A 10 9.17 14.80 -2.67
N GLY A 11 9.39 13.84 -3.57
CA GLY A 11 8.98 12.46 -3.47
C GLY A 11 7.89 12.07 -4.48
N ALA A 12 8.22 11.18 -5.39
CA ALA A 12 7.36 10.68 -6.47
C ALA A 12 6.78 9.29 -6.19
N GLY A 13 6.42 9.00 -4.94
CA GLY A 13 5.59 7.86 -4.56
C GLY A 13 4.10 8.10 -4.86
N ILE A 14 3.23 7.19 -4.42
CA ILE A 14 1.77 7.27 -4.65
C ILE A 14 1.21 8.64 -4.23
N VAL A 15 1.57 9.12 -3.04
CA VAL A 15 1.07 10.40 -2.50
C VAL A 15 1.53 11.59 -3.34
N GLY A 16 2.84 11.67 -3.66
CA GLY A 16 3.38 12.79 -4.42
C GLY A 16 2.87 12.85 -5.84
N ARG A 17 2.74 11.69 -6.52
CA ARG A 17 2.16 11.61 -7.88
C ARG A 17 0.68 11.98 -7.89
N SER A 18 -0.10 11.49 -6.92
CA SER A 18 -1.52 11.83 -6.80
C SER A 18 -1.71 13.34 -6.57
N LEU A 19 -0.92 13.93 -5.68
CA LEU A 19 -0.96 15.38 -5.44
C LEU A 19 -0.55 16.17 -6.66
N ALA A 20 0.51 15.77 -7.36
CA ALA A 20 0.96 16.44 -8.58
C ALA A 20 -0.13 16.46 -9.65
N LEU A 21 -0.83 15.34 -9.86
CA LEU A 21 -1.95 15.23 -10.80
C LEU A 21 -3.12 16.13 -10.40
N LEU A 22 -3.46 16.20 -9.12
CA LEU A 22 -4.51 17.08 -8.62
C LEU A 22 -4.17 18.55 -8.87
N LEU A 23 -2.96 18.99 -8.52
CA LEU A 23 -2.53 20.37 -8.68
C LEU A 23 -2.41 20.78 -10.16
N ALA A 24 -1.94 19.88 -11.03
CA ALA A 24 -1.88 20.13 -12.47
C ALA A 24 -3.26 20.29 -13.10
N ARG A 25 -4.30 19.62 -12.59
CA ARG A 25 -5.70 19.83 -13.00
C ARG A 25 -6.20 21.25 -12.67
N GLU A 26 -5.70 21.82 -11.58
CA GLU A 26 -5.95 23.21 -11.18
C GLU A 26 -5.04 24.19 -11.94
N ARG A 27 -4.37 23.74 -13.02
CA ARG A 27 -3.48 24.51 -13.88
C ARG A 27 -2.23 25.06 -13.18
N LEU A 28 -1.84 24.48 -12.05
CA LEU A 28 -0.56 24.79 -11.41
C LEU A 28 0.58 24.07 -12.12
N ARG A 29 1.73 24.74 -12.23
CA ARG A 29 2.97 24.15 -12.76
C ARG A 29 3.68 23.45 -11.61
N VAL A 30 3.84 22.14 -11.72
CA VAL A 30 4.36 21.30 -10.65
C VAL A 30 5.73 20.74 -11.04
N ALA A 31 6.72 20.97 -10.20
CA ALA A 31 7.98 20.24 -10.20
C ALA A 31 7.82 19.03 -9.28
N LEU A 32 7.87 17.83 -9.85
CA LEU A 32 7.81 16.56 -9.09
C LEU A 32 9.20 15.95 -9.02
N VAL A 33 9.79 15.91 -7.82
CA VAL A 33 11.14 15.40 -7.61
C VAL A 33 11.11 13.89 -7.34
N ALA A 34 11.73 13.14 -8.24
CA ALA A 34 11.96 11.71 -8.12
C ALA A 34 13.46 11.46 -7.98
N PRO A 35 13.92 10.76 -6.93
CA PRO A 35 15.31 10.34 -6.91
C PRO A 35 15.58 9.38 -8.09
N PRO A 36 16.79 9.41 -8.68
CA PRO A 36 17.15 8.46 -9.72
C PRO A 36 16.93 7.02 -9.25
N PRO A 37 16.56 6.10 -10.14
CA PRO A 37 16.44 4.69 -9.80
C PRO A 37 17.74 4.18 -9.16
N ALA A 38 17.64 3.38 -8.10
CA ALA A 38 18.83 2.74 -7.56
C ALA A 38 19.33 1.66 -8.53
N ASP A 39 20.64 1.61 -8.77
CA ASP A 39 21.27 0.65 -9.70
C ASP A 39 21.21 -0.82 -9.22
N ALA A 40 20.86 -1.06 -7.95
CA ALA A 40 20.77 -2.41 -7.39
C ALA A 40 19.41 -3.08 -7.73
N PRO A 41 19.42 -4.38 -8.10
CA PRO A 41 18.21 -5.14 -8.27
C PRO A 41 17.41 -5.13 -6.96
N ARG A 42 16.16 -4.73 -7.05
CA ARG A 42 15.23 -4.73 -5.90
C ARG A 42 14.45 -6.05 -5.90
N PRO A 43 14.19 -6.64 -4.74
CA PRO A 43 13.25 -7.75 -4.64
C PRO A 43 11.88 -7.32 -5.21
N ALA A 44 11.09 -8.30 -5.67
CA ALA A 44 9.75 -8.05 -6.15
C ALA A 44 8.93 -7.30 -5.08
N ASP A 45 8.24 -6.26 -5.49
CA ASP A 45 7.37 -5.52 -4.58
C ASP A 45 6.09 -6.30 -4.36
N VAL A 46 5.95 -6.86 -3.17
CA VAL A 46 4.80 -7.68 -2.75
C VAL A 46 3.71 -6.87 -2.06
N ARG A 47 3.90 -5.55 -1.90
CA ARG A 47 2.96 -4.71 -1.16
C ARG A 47 1.57 -4.70 -1.79
N ALA A 48 0.57 -4.73 -0.94
CA ALA A 48 -0.82 -4.47 -1.27
C ALA A 48 -1.42 -3.52 -0.24
N TYR A 49 -2.28 -2.62 -0.67
CA TYR A 49 -2.92 -1.65 0.22
C TYR A 49 -4.43 -1.85 0.23
N ALA A 50 -5.02 -1.80 1.41
CA ALA A 50 -6.46 -1.69 1.58
C ALA A 50 -6.86 -0.21 1.39
N LEU A 51 -7.50 0.10 0.28
CA LEU A 51 -7.94 1.44 -0.06
C LEU A 51 -9.43 1.63 0.23
N SER A 52 -9.76 2.75 0.89
CA SER A 52 -11.13 3.12 1.21
C SER A 52 -11.92 3.55 -0.03
N PRO A 53 -13.28 3.59 0.05
CA PRO A 53 -14.11 4.16 -1.01
C PRO A 53 -13.70 5.59 -1.41
N ALA A 54 -13.32 6.43 -0.45
CA ALA A 54 -12.85 7.79 -0.72
C ALA A 54 -11.55 7.82 -1.52
N ALA A 55 -10.58 6.94 -1.19
CA ALA A 55 -9.34 6.80 -1.95
C ALA A 55 -9.61 6.30 -3.39
N ARG A 56 -10.53 5.36 -3.56
CA ARG A 56 -10.99 4.90 -4.87
C ARG A 56 -11.56 6.05 -5.70
N THR A 57 -12.53 6.80 -5.16
CA THR A 57 -13.14 7.96 -5.84
C THR A 57 -12.09 8.97 -6.28
N LEU A 58 -11.09 9.25 -5.42
CA LEU A 58 -9.98 10.14 -5.76
C LEU A 58 -9.18 9.61 -6.95
N LEU A 59 -8.74 8.35 -6.91
CA LEU A 59 -7.92 7.74 -7.95
C LEU A 59 -8.69 7.56 -9.27
N GLU A 60 -9.98 7.24 -9.21
CA GLU A 60 -10.87 7.22 -10.38
C GLU A 60 -10.99 8.62 -11.02
N SER A 61 -11.13 9.65 -10.20
CA SER A 61 -11.16 11.04 -10.70
C SER A 61 -9.89 11.41 -11.44
N LEU A 62 -8.74 10.86 -11.02
CA LEU A 62 -7.44 11.02 -11.67
C LEU A 62 -7.23 10.07 -12.88
N ARG A 63 -8.17 9.17 -13.14
CA ARG A 63 -8.06 8.07 -14.11
C ARG A 63 -6.87 7.13 -13.84
N CYS A 64 -6.52 6.99 -12.56
CA CYS A 64 -5.40 6.18 -12.08
C CYS A 64 -5.84 4.94 -11.30
N TRP A 65 -7.15 4.64 -11.23
CA TRP A 65 -7.61 3.39 -10.62
C TRP A 65 -7.13 2.20 -11.46
N PRO A 66 -6.50 1.19 -10.82
CA PRO A 66 -6.04 -0.01 -11.53
C PRO A 66 -7.21 -0.83 -12.10
N ASP A 67 -6.89 -1.81 -12.92
CA ASP A 67 -7.88 -2.76 -13.41
C ASP A 67 -8.40 -3.71 -12.31
N GLU A 68 -9.44 -4.48 -12.63
CA GLU A 68 -10.10 -5.37 -11.67
C GLU A 68 -9.19 -6.47 -11.10
N ARG A 69 -8.15 -6.88 -11.82
CA ARG A 69 -7.18 -7.85 -11.32
C ARG A 69 -6.27 -7.25 -10.28
N ALA A 70 -5.90 -6.00 -10.44
CA ALA A 70 -5.02 -5.30 -9.53
C ALA A 70 -5.76 -4.57 -8.38
N ALA A 71 -7.10 -4.59 -8.36
CA ALA A 71 -7.93 -3.94 -7.35
C ALA A 71 -9.11 -4.84 -6.95
N THR A 72 -8.86 -5.76 -6.04
CA THR A 72 -9.86 -6.74 -5.58
C THR A 72 -10.78 -6.13 -4.52
N PRO A 73 -12.11 -6.10 -4.72
CA PRO A 73 -13.05 -5.64 -3.69
C PRO A 73 -13.13 -6.64 -2.53
N VAL A 74 -13.22 -6.11 -1.31
CA VAL A 74 -13.49 -6.88 -0.09
C VAL A 74 -14.98 -6.76 0.22
N LEU A 75 -15.71 -7.85 0.07
CA LEU A 75 -17.15 -7.91 0.35
C LEU A 75 -17.44 -8.28 1.81
N ASP A 76 -16.60 -9.12 2.37
CA ASP A 76 -16.68 -9.53 3.77
C ASP A 76 -15.31 -9.45 4.44
N MET A 77 -15.30 -9.14 5.73
CA MET A 77 -14.12 -9.23 6.58
C MET A 77 -14.46 -10.10 7.80
N GLN A 78 -13.64 -11.11 8.04
CA GLN A 78 -13.77 -12.03 9.16
C GLN A 78 -12.56 -11.86 10.08
N VAL A 79 -12.83 -11.62 11.34
CA VAL A 79 -11.81 -11.43 12.38
C VAL A 79 -12.00 -12.51 13.44
N PHE A 80 -10.97 -13.29 13.67
CA PHE A 80 -10.96 -14.38 14.63
C PHE A 80 -10.10 -13.99 15.84
N GLY A 81 -10.69 -14.04 17.02
CA GLY A 81 -9.99 -13.80 18.28
C GLY A 81 -9.29 -15.06 18.78
N ASP A 82 -8.32 -14.88 19.66
CA ASP A 82 -7.49 -15.93 20.28
C ASP A 82 -8.26 -16.93 21.15
N GLN A 83 -9.47 -16.56 21.60
CA GLN A 83 -10.35 -17.41 22.44
C GLN A 83 -11.56 -17.95 21.65
N GLY A 84 -11.46 -18.04 20.33
CA GLY A 84 -12.51 -18.58 19.48
C GLY A 84 -13.67 -17.60 19.20
N SER A 85 -13.54 -16.33 19.60
CA SER A 85 -14.49 -15.29 19.21
C SER A 85 -14.34 -14.93 17.73
N GLN A 86 -15.45 -14.53 17.10
CA GLN A 86 -15.45 -14.10 15.71
C GLN A 86 -16.28 -12.82 15.54
N VAL A 87 -15.77 -11.89 14.74
CA VAL A 87 -16.49 -10.71 14.28
C VAL A 87 -16.52 -10.71 12.76
N ARG A 88 -17.68 -10.44 12.17
CA ARG A 88 -17.85 -10.31 10.72
C ARG A 88 -18.36 -8.92 10.37
N PHE A 89 -17.80 -8.36 9.30
CA PHE A 89 -18.29 -7.17 8.62
C PHE A 89 -18.70 -7.57 7.21
N SER A 90 -19.87 -7.11 6.75
CA SER A 90 -20.36 -7.42 5.42
C SER A 90 -20.75 -6.13 4.68
N ALA A 91 -20.27 -5.99 3.45
CA ALA A 91 -20.63 -4.88 2.58
C ALA A 91 -22.13 -4.88 2.28
N ALA A 92 -22.73 -6.06 2.07
CA ALA A 92 -24.16 -6.20 1.81
C ALA A 92 -25.02 -5.72 2.99
N GLU A 93 -24.63 -6.06 4.23
CA GLU A 93 -25.32 -5.62 5.44
C GLU A 93 -25.20 -4.11 5.66
N GLN A 94 -24.11 -3.50 5.20
CA GLN A 94 -23.89 -2.05 5.28
C GLN A 94 -24.47 -1.28 4.08
N GLY A 95 -24.99 -1.98 3.06
CA GLY A 95 -25.54 -1.35 1.85
C GLY A 95 -24.49 -0.64 0.99
N VAL A 96 -23.22 -1.10 1.04
CA VAL A 96 -22.12 -0.53 0.26
C VAL A 96 -21.58 -1.54 -0.78
N PRO A 97 -20.98 -1.09 -1.88
CA PRO A 97 -20.50 -1.99 -2.94
C PRO A 97 -19.30 -2.86 -2.50
N ALA A 98 -18.51 -2.39 -1.57
CA ALA A 98 -17.41 -3.11 -0.93
C ALA A 98 -17.00 -2.38 0.35
N LEU A 99 -16.42 -3.10 1.32
CA LEU A 99 -15.86 -2.50 2.54
C LEU A 99 -14.60 -1.67 2.23
N ASN A 100 -13.75 -2.22 1.39
CA ASN A 100 -12.54 -1.60 0.83
C ASN A 100 -12.10 -2.38 -0.42
N TRP A 101 -10.98 -1.99 -1.02
CA TRP A 101 -10.32 -2.71 -2.12
C TRP A 101 -8.88 -3.00 -1.77
N ILE A 102 -8.45 -4.24 -1.96
CA ILE A 102 -7.04 -4.59 -1.86
C ILE A 102 -6.41 -4.31 -3.22
N VAL A 103 -5.49 -3.36 -3.23
CA VAL A 103 -4.88 -2.83 -4.44
C VAL A 103 -3.41 -3.24 -4.50
N ASP A 104 -3.01 -3.81 -5.63
CA ASP A 104 -1.63 -4.09 -5.97
C ASP A 104 -0.84 -2.79 -6.09
N VAL A 105 0.18 -2.60 -5.22
CA VAL A 105 0.94 -1.35 -5.15
C VAL A 105 1.76 -1.11 -6.41
N PRO A 106 2.50 -2.09 -6.96
CA PRO A 106 3.19 -1.94 -8.25
C PRO A 106 2.28 -1.47 -9.38
N ALA A 107 1.10 -2.07 -9.52
CA ALA A 107 0.14 -1.69 -10.56
C ALA A 107 -0.37 -0.26 -10.37
N LEU A 108 -0.68 0.14 -9.14
CA LEU A 108 -1.09 1.51 -8.83
C LEU A 108 0.04 2.51 -9.09
N GLU A 109 1.27 2.21 -8.67
CA GLU A 109 2.43 3.06 -8.91
C GLU A 109 2.71 3.24 -10.41
N GLN A 110 2.54 2.18 -11.21
CA GLN A 110 2.67 2.24 -12.66
C GLN A 110 1.61 3.15 -13.28
N ARG A 111 0.33 3.00 -12.92
CA ARG A 111 -0.77 3.84 -13.43
C ARG A 111 -0.55 5.31 -13.11
N LEU A 112 -0.13 5.63 -11.90
CA LEU A 112 0.20 7.00 -11.50
C LEU A 112 1.44 7.54 -12.24
N ALA A 113 2.47 6.71 -12.46
CA ALA A 113 3.65 7.11 -13.21
C ALA A 113 3.32 7.44 -14.67
N GLU A 114 2.49 6.60 -15.30
CA GLU A 114 2.00 6.83 -16.66
C GLU A 114 1.20 8.14 -16.75
N ALA A 115 0.25 8.35 -15.83
CA ALA A 115 -0.55 9.57 -15.80
C ALA A 115 0.31 10.84 -15.65
N VAL A 116 1.29 10.82 -14.75
CA VAL A 116 2.24 11.93 -14.55
C VAL A 116 3.04 12.21 -15.83
N ARG A 117 3.51 11.16 -16.52
CA ARG A 117 4.32 11.29 -17.74
C ARG A 117 3.59 12.03 -18.87
N TYR A 118 2.28 11.87 -18.96
CA TYR A 118 1.47 12.51 -20.02
C TYR A 118 0.80 13.82 -19.58
N GLN A 119 1.05 14.28 -18.35
CA GLN A 119 0.47 15.52 -17.83
C GLN A 119 1.41 16.70 -18.08
N SER A 120 1.05 17.60 -19.00
CA SER A 120 1.89 18.74 -19.41
C SER A 120 2.18 19.77 -18.29
N GLY A 121 1.38 19.79 -17.24
CA GLY A 121 1.59 20.68 -16.08
C GLY A 121 2.58 20.16 -15.05
N ILE A 122 3.16 18.96 -15.25
CA ILE A 122 4.09 18.31 -14.31
C ILE A 122 5.44 18.12 -15.02
N GLU A 123 6.49 18.62 -14.38
CA GLU A 123 7.88 18.36 -14.77
C GLU A 123 8.54 17.42 -13.76
N LEU A 124 9.07 16.27 -14.25
CA LEU A 124 9.83 15.33 -13.44
C LEU A 124 11.29 15.80 -13.36
N LEU A 125 11.81 15.94 -12.15
CA LEU A 125 13.16 16.45 -11.88
C LEU A 125 13.92 15.50 -10.95
N ASP A 126 15.23 15.45 -11.09
CA ASP A 126 16.13 14.68 -10.22
C ASP A 126 16.48 15.42 -8.93
N ALA A 127 16.33 16.76 -8.94
CA ALA A 127 16.68 17.61 -7.81
C ALA A 127 15.58 18.68 -7.53
N PRO A 128 15.40 19.10 -6.27
CA PRO A 128 14.44 20.12 -5.91
C PRO A 128 14.78 21.47 -6.55
N VAL A 129 13.73 22.21 -6.91
CA VAL A 129 13.83 23.58 -7.44
C VAL A 129 13.11 24.57 -6.52
N ALA A 130 13.48 25.84 -6.61
CA ALA A 130 12.80 26.90 -5.89
C ALA A 130 11.37 27.09 -6.44
N ALA A 131 10.40 27.05 -5.55
CA ALA A 131 8.98 27.31 -5.83
C ALA A 131 8.35 28.04 -4.63
N PRO A 132 7.23 28.78 -4.84
CA PRO A 132 6.50 29.41 -3.74
C PRO A 132 6.03 28.45 -2.66
N LEU A 133 5.71 27.21 -3.03
CA LEU A 133 5.33 26.15 -2.11
C LEU A 133 6.18 24.90 -2.34
N THR A 134 6.74 24.37 -1.27
CA THR A 134 7.39 23.02 -1.26
C THR A 134 6.56 22.07 -0.45
N VAL A 135 6.24 20.90 -1.03
CA VAL A 135 5.49 19.83 -0.37
C VAL A 135 6.38 18.60 -0.23
N VAL A 136 6.45 18.03 0.97
CA VAL A 136 7.30 16.87 1.28
C VAL A 136 6.47 15.60 1.29
N CYS A 137 6.68 14.73 0.28
CA CYS A 137 6.00 13.44 0.08
C CYS A 137 6.99 12.26 0.05
N GLU A 138 8.13 12.39 0.74
CA GLU A 138 9.24 11.42 0.73
C GLU A 138 8.99 10.18 1.60
N GLY A 139 7.86 10.10 2.28
CA GLY A 139 7.48 8.97 3.12
C GLY A 139 8.29 8.88 4.42
N ARG A 140 8.40 7.65 4.94
CA ARG A 140 9.00 7.37 6.27
C ARG A 140 10.47 7.78 6.36
N ALA A 141 11.23 7.59 5.29
CA ALA A 141 12.67 7.87 5.23
C ALA A 141 12.98 9.30 4.74
N SER A 142 12.08 10.26 4.96
CA SER A 142 12.24 11.63 4.49
C SER A 142 13.51 12.29 5.04
N ARG A 143 14.39 12.72 4.13
CA ARG A 143 15.59 13.51 4.46
C ARG A 143 15.22 14.98 4.66
N THR A 144 14.32 15.50 3.83
CA THR A 144 13.86 16.89 3.90
C THR A 144 13.24 17.22 5.25
N ARG A 145 12.52 16.28 5.86
CA ARG A 145 11.98 16.47 7.20
C ARG A 145 13.08 16.79 8.23
N ALA A 146 14.18 16.07 8.17
CA ALA A 146 15.35 16.31 9.03
C ALA A 146 16.05 17.64 8.70
N GLU A 147 16.21 17.97 7.42
CA GLU A 147 16.77 19.23 6.94
C GLU A 147 15.97 20.46 7.43
N LEU A 148 14.65 20.32 7.53
CA LEU A 148 13.76 21.36 8.04
C LEU A 148 13.66 21.42 9.56
N GLY A 149 14.40 20.58 10.29
CA GLY A 149 14.37 20.55 11.75
C GLY A 149 13.04 20.08 12.34
N VAL A 150 12.24 19.32 11.58
CA VAL A 150 10.96 18.80 12.07
C VAL A 150 11.21 17.59 12.95
N ASP A 151 10.80 17.69 14.21
CA ASP A 151 10.90 16.58 15.16
C ASP A 151 10.07 15.39 14.70
N TRP A 152 10.69 14.20 14.77
CA TRP A 152 10.07 12.95 14.41
C TRP A 152 10.21 11.94 15.55
N GLN A 153 9.16 11.82 16.35
CA GLN A 153 9.12 10.84 17.42
C GLN A 153 8.74 9.47 16.88
N VAL A 154 9.61 8.47 17.09
CA VAL A 154 9.36 7.08 16.72
C VAL A 154 9.15 6.27 17.98
N THR A 155 7.99 5.63 18.10
CA THR A 155 7.71 4.64 19.14
C THR A 155 7.83 3.25 18.54
N PRO A 156 8.87 2.47 18.87
CA PRO A 156 9.00 1.11 18.37
C PRO A 156 7.97 0.19 19.01
N TYR A 157 7.38 -0.68 18.20
CA TYR A 157 6.59 -1.81 18.70
C TYR A 157 7.51 -3.03 18.83
N PRO A 158 7.24 -3.95 19.79
CA PRO A 158 8.00 -5.20 19.95
C PRO A 158 7.61 -6.24 18.88
N GLN A 159 7.03 -5.80 17.78
CA GLN A 159 6.55 -6.61 16.67
C GLN A 159 7.07 -6.10 15.35
N GLN A 160 7.24 -7.01 14.41
CA GLN A 160 7.57 -6.72 13.02
C GLN A 160 6.61 -7.46 12.09
N ALA A 161 6.34 -6.89 10.92
CA ALA A 161 5.45 -7.51 9.95
C ALA A 161 6.24 -8.21 8.84
N ILE A 162 5.91 -9.49 8.60
CA ILE A 162 6.28 -10.23 7.41
C ILE A 162 5.20 -9.95 6.37
N ALA A 163 5.60 -9.49 5.18
CA ALA A 163 4.69 -9.30 4.06
C ALA A 163 5.12 -10.22 2.91
N THR A 164 4.17 -11.00 2.37
CA THR A 164 4.40 -11.87 1.22
C THR A 164 3.10 -12.08 0.45
N ARG A 165 3.14 -12.91 -0.60
CA ARG A 165 1.96 -13.34 -1.35
C ARG A 165 1.91 -14.86 -1.39
N LEU A 166 0.70 -15.39 -1.31
CA LEU A 166 0.43 -16.81 -1.45
C LEU A 166 -0.59 -17.05 -2.56
N GLU A 167 -0.49 -18.22 -3.16
CA GLU A 167 -1.56 -18.79 -3.96
C GLU A 167 -2.25 -19.88 -3.12
N CYS A 168 -3.58 -19.79 -2.99
CA CYS A 168 -4.41 -20.71 -2.23
C CYS A 168 -5.02 -21.78 -3.14
N GLU A 169 -5.34 -22.93 -2.60
CA GLU A 169 -6.04 -23.99 -3.33
C GLU A 169 -7.46 -23.57 -3.73
N LEU A 170 -8.13 -22.83 -2.85
CA LEU A 170 -9.49 -22.33 -3.06
C LEU A 170 -9.51 -20.82 -3.34
N PRO A 171 -10.50 -20.33 -4.11
CA PRO A 171 -10.72 -18.92 -4.27
C PRO A 171 -10.98 -18.21 -2.94
N HIS A 172 -10.43 -17.02 -2.75
CA HIS A 172 -10.63 -16.22 -1.52
C HIS A 172 -12.05 -15.67 -1.35
N ALA A 173 -12.91 -15.81 -2.36
CA ALA A 173 -14.31 -15.35 -2.37
C ALA A 173 -14.48 -13.87 -1.95
N GLN A 174 -13.50 -13.02 -2.19
CA GLN A 174 -13.48 -11.59 -1.82
C GLN A 174 -13.60 -11.34 -0.30
N VAL A 175 -13.15 -12.30 0.51
CA VAL A 175 -13.16 -12.23 1.97
C VAL A 175 -11.77 -11.91 2.48
N ALA A 176 -11.63 -10.81 3.22
CA ALA A 176 -10.44 -10.54 4.04
C ALA A 176 -10.55 -11.30 5.36
N ARG A 177 -9.48 -11.96 5.79
CA ARG A 177 -9.46 -12.72 7.04
C ARG A 177 -8.31 -12.27 7.92
N GLN A 178 -8.56 -12.21 9.23
CA GLN A 178 -7.56 -11.84 10.22
C GLN A 178 -7.69 -12.72 11.45
N TRP A 179 -6.57 -13.24 11.92
CA TRP A 179 -6.49 -14.07 13.11
C TRP A 179 -5.59 -13.41 14.15
N PHE A 180 -6.09 -13.32 15.38
CA PHE A 180 -5.29 -13.00 16.56
C PHE A 180 -4.88 -14.31 17.21
N THR A 181 -3.60 -14.49 17.48
CA THR A 181 -3.09 -15.70 18.11
C THR A 181 -2.92 -15.51 19.64
N PRO A 182 -2.91 -16.58 20.43
CA PRO A 182 -2.66 -16.51 21.88
C PRO A 182 -1.30 -15.86 22.22
N GLU A 183 -0.32 -15.96 21.33
CA GLU A 183 1.01 -15.35 21.47
C GLU A 183 1.00 -13.83 21.21
N GLY A 184 -0.15 -13.27 20.84
CA GLY A 184 -0.34 -11.85 20.52
C GLY A 184 0.17 -11.48 19.12
N GLU A 185 0.29 -12.45 18.22
CA GLU A 185 0.59 -12.22 16.80
C GLU A 185 -0.70 -12.00 16.01
N ILE A 186 -0.59 -11.37 14.85
CA ILE A 186 -1.73 -11.07 13.99
C ILE A 186 -1.40 -11.51 12.57
N LEU A 187 -2.17 -12.48 12.06
CA LEU A 187 -2.09 -12.93 10.67
C LEU A 187 -3.26 -12.34 9.90
N ALA A 188 -3.02 -11.78 8.73
CA ALA A 188 -4.06 -11.31 7.82
C ALA A 188 -3.85 -11.87 6.41
N PHE A 189 -4.95 -12.36 5.80
CA PHE A 189 -5.05 -12.71 4.39
C PHE A 189 -5.96 -11.71 3.69
N LEU A 190 -5.41 -11.03 2.70
CA LEU A 190 -6.08 -9.99 1.94
C LEU A 190 -6.25 -10.45 0.49
N PRO A 191 -7.47 -10.48 -0.06
CA PRO A 191 -7.75 -11.03 -1.38
C PRO A 191 -7.08 -10.22 -2.49
N LEU A 192 -6.42 -10.90 -3.41
CA LEU A 192 -5.76 -10.33 -4.60
C LEU A 192 -6.28 -11.00 -5.89
N ASP A 193 -5.82 -10.50 -7.05
CA ASP A 193 -6.06 -11.06 -8.38
C ASP A 193 -7.55 -11.11 -8.80
N GLY A 194 -8.32 -10.10 -8.36
CA GLY A 194 -9.71 -9.92 -8.77
C GLY A 194 -10.71 -10.81 -8.03
N ALA A 195 -11.99 -10.76 -8.44
CA ALA A 195 -13.11 -11.36 -7.72
C ALA A 195 -13.04 -12.89 -7.60
N GLN A 196 -12.45 -13.57 -8.59
CA GLN A 196 -12.31 -15.03 -8.65
C GLN A 196 -10.89 -15.51 -8.35
N GLY A 197 -10.04 -14.61 -7.86
CA GLY A 197 -8.64 -14.86 -7.60
C GLY A 197 -8.42 -15.89 -6.47
N ARG A 198 -7.24 -16.50 -6.52
CA ARG A 198 -6.74 -17.40 -5.48
C ARG A 198 -5.54 -16.83 -4.75
N GLN A 199 -5.02 -15.71 -5.20
CA GLN A 199 -3.90 -15.05 -4.55
C GLN A 199 -4.35 -14.23 -3.35
N VAL A 200 -3.56 -14.26 -2.29
CA VAL A 200 -3.73 -13.39 -1.13
C VAL A 200 -2.42 -12.68 -0.81
N ALA A 201 -2.52 -11.41 -0.43
CA ALA A 201 -1.43 -10.76 0.28
C ALA A 201 -1.50 -11.19 1.74
N VAL A 202 -0.35 -11.60 2.27
CA VAL A 202 -0.18 -11.98 3.66
C VAL A 202 0.50 -10.85 4.40
N VAL A 203 -0.05 -10.46 5.54
CA VAL A 203 0.61 -9.62 6.51
C VAL A 203 0.58 -10.34 7.85
N TRP A 204 1.76 -10.73 8.33
CA TRP A 204 1.89 -11.42 9.60
C TRP A 204 2.72 -10.59 10.57
N SER A 205 2.06 -9.99 11.54
CA SER A 205 2.72 -9.26 12.63
C SER A 205 3.17 -10.26 13.70
N VAL A 206 4.49 -10.40 13.83
CA VAL A 206 5.14 -11.35 14.72
C VAL A 206 5.99 -10.62 15.75
N ARG A 207 6.29 -11.25 16.89
CA ARG A 207 7.27 -10.74 17.84
C ARG A 207 8.64 -10.63 17.17
N SER A 208 9.36 -9.53 17.42
CA SER A 208 10.65 -9.27 16.79
C SER A 208 11.67 -10.40 16.98
N GLU A 209 11.58 -11.11 18.11
CA GLU A 209 12.45 -12.23 18.47
C GLU A 209 12.25 -13.44 17.54
N ARG A 210 11.04 -13.62 17.00
CA ARG A 210 10.68 -14.74 16.12
C ARG A 210 10.95 -14.49 14.64
N LEU A 211 11.20 -13.22 14.28
CA LEU A 211 11.32 -12.86 12.87
C LEU A 211 12.41 -13.66 12.13
N ALA A 212 13.60 -13.79 12.74
CA ALA A 212 14.73 -14.50 12.13
C ALA A 212 14.43 -15.99 11.94
N GLU A 213 13.76 -16.63 12.89
CA GLU A 213 13.32 -18.03 12.79
C GLU A 213 12.36 -18.22 11.61
N LEU A 214 11.34 -17.36 11.52
CA LEU A 214 10.33 -17.46 10.46
C LEU A 214 10.87 -17.14 9.07
N GLN A 215 11.81 -16.21 8.96
CA GLN A 215 12.48 -15.88 7.71
C GLN A 215 13.47 -16.97 7.23
N ALA A 216 13.91 -17.86 8.12
CA ALA A 216 14.78 -18.97 7.79
C ALA A 216 14.00 -20.22 7.31
N LEU A 217 12.67 -20.24 7.43
CA LEU A 217 11.84 -21.33 6.93
C LEU A 217 11.87 -21.37 5.40
N ASP A 218 11.83 -22.56 4.84
CA ASP A 218 11.50 -22.73 3.43
C ASP A 218 10.02 -22.47 3.18
N ASP A 219 9.64 -22.35 1.90
CA ASP A 219 8.28 -22.02 1.48
C ASP A 219 7.23 -23.01 2.03
N GLY A 220 7.56 -24.32 2.08
CA GLY A 220 6.66 -25.36 2.56
C GLY A 220 6.43 -25.26 4.07
N ALA A 221 7.49 -25.10 4.84
CA ALA A 221 7.42 -24.93 6.29
C ALA A 221 6.71 -23.61 6.67
N PHE A 222 6.95 -22.53 5.91
CA PHE A 222 6.27 -21.28 6.10
C PHE A 222 4.77 -21.39 5.81
N ALA A 223 4.39 -22.02 4.69
CA ALA A 223 2.99 -22.26 4.35
C ALA A 223 2.27 -23.14 5.41
N ALA A 224 2.94 -24.18 5.93
CA ALA A 224 2.39 -25.01 6.99
C ALA A 224 2.09 -24.19 8.27
N ARG A 225 2.97 -23.26 8.65
CA ARG A 225 2.73 -22.35 9.78
C ARG A 225 1.50 -21.45 9.58
N LEU A 226 1.33 -20.95 8.37
CA LEU A 226 0.14 -20.12 8.03
C LEU A 226 -1.13 -20.96 8.07
N HIS A 227 -1.07 -22.21 7.57
CA HIS A 227 -2.18 -23.16 7.62
C HIS A 227 -2.59 -23.48 9.07
N ASP A 228 -1.64 -23.74 9.95
CA ASP A 228 -1.90 -24.01 11.38
C ASP A 228 -2.65 -22.86 12.06
N ILE A 229 -2.33 -21.62 11.73
CA ILE A 229 -2.98 -20.43 12.31
C ILE A 229 -4.36 -20.18 11.67
N SER A 230 -4.48 -20.35 10.35
CA SER A 230 -5.71 -20.05 9.61
C SER A 230 -6.76 -21.14 9.69
N GLY A 231 -6.37 -22.37 10.03
CA GLY A 231 -7.25 -23.54 10.05
C GLY A 231 -7.54 -24.09 8.66
N GLY A 232 -6.69 -23.76 7.67
CA GLY A 232 -6.79 -24.23 6.30
C GLY A 232 -7.18 -23.16 5.31
#